data_d8f8b16ebc1d942cffa6aa9874b756e5
#
_entry.id   d8f8b16ebc1d942cffa6aa9874b756e5
#
_cell.length_a   1.000
_cell.length_b   1.000
_cell.length_c   1.000
_cell.angle_alpha   90.00
_cell.angle_beta   90.00
_cell.angle_gamma   90.00
#
_symmetry.space_group_name_H-M   'P 1'
#
loop_
_entity.id
_entity.type
_entity.pdbx_description
1 polymer ?
#
loop_
_entity_poly.entity_id
_entity_poly.type
_entity_poly.pdbx_seq_one_letter_code
_entity_poly.pdbx_strand_id
1 'polypeptide(L)'
;PDGACYVCNNGGFEWKSAGEGQMIPAGRAHDYAGGRIERVDLVSGRVERLHDRSLTHTLSGPNDIVFDHTGGCWFTDLGHIGEDSIERGRICYAPAGGGTPRVAVQPMLTPNGIGLSPDGRTLYAVETVTARLWAFDVAAPGELALRQVPPAINPGRLLYAAPHDCMFDSLAVEAGGNVCIATIGVAGQTTPGGAGITVVAPDGSLVEHVYLPDRATTNICFGGPDLRTAFITQSRTGRLLAVPWARPGLALHFGGGR
;
A
#
# COMPACT_ATOMS: atom_id res chain seq x y z
N PRO A 1 -1.66 11.18 -13.77
CA PRO A 1 -2.54 12.04 -14.60
C PRO A 1 -1.83 12.60 -15.84
N ASP A 2 -0.52 12.74 -15.80
CA ASP A 2 0.31 13.41 -16.80
C ASP A 2 1.30 12.47 -17.52
N GLY A 3 1.11 11.15 -17.40
CA GLY A 3 1.99 10.13 -18.00
C GLY A 3 3.31 9.94 -17.27
N ALA A 4 3.49 10.53 -16.10
CA ALA A 4 4.66 10.32 -15.26
C ALA A 4 4.47 9.17 -14.27
N CYS A 5 5.57 8.66 -13.72
CA CYS A 5 5.55 7.73 -12.59
C CYS A 5 5.63 8.51 -11.27
N TYR A 6 4.81 8.13 -10.30
CA TYR A 6 4.83 8.71 -8.96
C TYR A 6 5.40 7.69 -7.98
N VAL A 7 6.36 8.10 -7.18
CA VAL A 7 7.14 7.22 -6.31
C VAL A 7 6.98 7.65 -4.86
N CYS A 8 6.55 6.73 -4.03
CA CYS A 8 6.64 6.85 -2.59
C CYS A 8 8.07 6.50 -2.15
N ASN A 9 8.88 7.50 -1.87
CA ASN A 9 10.25 7.32 -1.42
C ASN A 9 10.29 7.42 0.12
N ASN A 10 10.49 6.29 0.78
CA ASN A 10 10.50 6.20 2.24
C ASN A 10 11.82 6.66 2.90
N GLY A 11 12.79 7.13 2.14
CA GLY A 11 14.08 7.58 2.63
C GLY A 11 15.12 6.47 2.81
N GLY A 12 14.77 5.22 2.53
CA GLY A 12 15.67 4.07 2.55
C GLY A 12 15.66 3.27 3.85
N PHE A 13 16.13 2.03 3.73
CA PHE A 13 16.33 1.09 4.83
C PHE A 13 17.81 0.68 4.94
N GLU A 14 18.26 0.40 6.15
CA GLU A 14 19.39 -0.49 6.37
C GLU A 14 18.99 -1.91 6.01
N TRP A 15 19.92 -2.65 5.40
CA TRP A 15 19.68 -4.02 4.96
C TRP A 15 20.65 -4.97 5.66
N LYS A 16 20.12 -6.07 6.20
CA LYS A 16 20.91 -7.14 6.81
C LYS A 16 20.76 -8.44 6.03
N SER A 17 21.85 -9.19 5.92
CA SER A 17 21.79 -10.53 5.34
C SER A 17 21.00 -11.48 6.25
N ALA A 18 20.06 -12.20 5.65
CA ALA A 18 19.30 -13.29 6.28
C ALA A 18 19.80 -14.67 5.86
N GLY A 19 20.99 -14.76 5.28
CA GLY A 19 21.57 -15.98 4.72
C GLY A 19 21.12 -16.24 3.27
N GLU A 20 21.82 -17.13 2.58
CA GLU A 20 21.48 -17.60 1.21
C GLU A 20 21.25 -16.48 0.17
N GLY A 21 21.97 -15.35 0.29
CA GLY A 21 21.79 -14.20 -0.58
C GLY A 21 20.53 -13.37 -0.33
N GLN A 22 19.79 -13.67 0.72
CA GLN A 22 18.57 -12.95 1.09
C GLN A 22 18.89 -11.73 1.95
N MET A 23 18.18 -10.63 1.70
CA MET A 23 18.30 -9.38 2.45
C MET A 23 16.96 -9.06 3.13
N ILE A 24 17.01 -8.54 4.34
CA ILE A 24 15.84 -8.06 5.09
C ILE A 24 16.05 -6.61 5.54
N PRO A 25 15.01 -5.79 5.58
CA PRO A 25 15.11 -4.44 6.14
C PRO A 25 15.39 -4.52 7.64
N ALA A 26 16.28 -3.65 8.13
CA ALA A 26 16.78 -3.67 9.51
C ALA A 26 16.75 -2.29 10.17
N GLY A 27 15.80 -1.48 9.81
CA GLY A 27 15.62 -0.14 10.32
C GLY A 27 15.89 0.95 9.30
N ARG A 28 15.98 2.17 9.76
CA ARG A 28 16.20 3.37 8.95
C ARG A 28 17.62 3.37 8.37
N ALA A 29 17.75 3.81 7.09
CA ALA A 29 19.08 4.03 6.51
C ALA A 29 19.89 5.05 7.32
N HIS A 30 21.21 4.87 7.40
CA HIS A 30 22.09 5.77 8.13
C HIS A 30 22.12 7.20 7.55
N ASP A 31 21.85 7.33 6.24
CA ASP A 31 21.77 8.61 5.51
C ASP A 31 20.31 9.09 5.30
N TYR A 32 19.38 8.55 6.07
CA TYR A 32 17.98 8.92 5.98
C TYR A 32 17.77 10.43 6.17
N ALA A 33 17.15 11.06 5.16
CA ALA A 33 16.89 12.50 5.10
C ALA A 33 15.37 12.84 5.02
N GLY A 34 14.51 11.94 5.46
CA GLY A 34 13.06 12.09 5.39
C GLY A 34 12.43 11.35 4.20
N GLY A 35 11.13 11.05 4.35
CA GLY A 35 10.32 10.50 3.30
C GLY A 35 9.82 11.58 2.33
N ARG A 36 9.45 11.18 1.11
CA ARG A 36 8.97 12.11 0.09
C ARG A 36 8.16 11.42 -1.01
N ILE A 37 7.30 12.18 -1.67
CA ILE A 37 6.66 11.77 -2.93
C ILE A 37 7.45 12.42 -4.06
N GLU A 38 7.83 11.62 -5.03
CA GLU A 38 8.59 12.03 -6.22
C GLU A 38 7.78 11.76 -7.48
N ARG A 39 7.96 12.62 -8.47
CA ARG A 39 7.43 12.46 -9.83
C ARG A 39 8.60 12.21 -10.76
N VAL A 40 8.52 11.14 -11.54
CA VAL A 40 9.54 10.75 -12.52
C VAL A 40 8.95 10.88 -13.90
N ASP A 41 9.55 11.74 -14.72
CA ASP A 41 9.24 11.83 -16.15
C ASP A 41 9.80 10.60 -16.87
N LEU A 42 8.92 9.78 -17.45
CA LEU A 42 9.33 8.50 -18.05
C LEU A 42 10.12 8.63 -19.35
N VAL A 43 10.13 9.80 -19.98
CA VAL A 43 10.87 10.03 -21.22
C VAL A 43 12.28 10.53 -20.92
N SER A 44 12.40 11.52 -20.05
CA SER A 44 13.71 12.14 -19.72
C SER A 44 14.41 11.52 -18.52
N GLY A 45 13.71 10.75 -17.70
CA GLY A 45 14.20 10.25 -16.41
C GLY A 45 14.33 11.34 -15.33
N ARG A 46 13.85 12.57 -15.59
CA ARG A 46 13.93 13.65 -14.61
C ARG A 46 13.08 13.32 -13.38
N VAL A 47 13.69 13.41 -12.21
CA VAL A 47 13.04 13.25 -10.91
C VAL A 47 12.75 14.62 -10.32
N GLU A 48 11.50 14.81 -9.88
CA GLU A 48 11.03 16.01 -9.19
C GLU A 48 10.46 15.63 -7.83
N ARG A 49 10.93 16.27 -6.77
CA ARG A 49 10.33 16.13 -5.43
C ARG A 49 9.06 16.96 -5.38
N LEU A 50 7.92 16.28 -5.20
CA LEU A 50 6.62 16.95 -5.09
C LEU A 50 6.30 17.34 -3.65
N HIS A 51 6.42 16.38 -2.74
CA HIS A 51 6.03 16.54 -1.34
C HIS A 51 7.04 15.85 -0.42
N ASP A 52 7.50 16.56 0.62
CA ASP A 52 8.27 16.01 1.73
C ASP A 52 7.57 16.23 3.08
N ARG A 53 6.40 16.86 3.05
CA ARG A 53 5.58 17.17 4.22
C ARG A 53 4.10 17.24 3.89
N SER A 54 3.27 17.05 4.91
CA SER A 54 1.88 17.48 4.95
C SER A 54 1.77 18.85 5.64
N LEU A 55 0.55 19.37 5.76
CA LEU A 55 0.30 20.64 6.48
C LEU A 55 0.81 20.61 7.93
N THR A 56 0.87 19.46 8.57
CA THR A 56 1.16 19.31 10.00
C THR A 56 2.36 18.45 10.33
N HIS A 57 2.87 17.66 9.37
CA HIS A 57 3.94 16.68 9.63
C HIS A 57 4.92 16.62 8.46
N THR A 58 6.21 16.41 8.74
CA THR A 58 7.17 15.90 7.75
C THR A 58 6.82 14.47 7.40
N LEU A 59 6.95 14.06 6.14
CA LEU A 59 6.72 12.69 5.73
C LEU A 59 7.85 11.81 6.26
N SER A 60 7.47 10.69 6.87
CA SER A 60 8.42 9.81 7.54
C SER A 60 8.77 8.60 6.69
N GLY A 61 7.77 7.90 6.16
CA GLY A 61 7.96 6.73 5.33
C GLY A 61 6.82 6.53 4.34
N PRO A 62 6.63 7.44 3.34
CA PRO A 62 5.65 7.20 2.28
C PRO A 62 5.84 5.83 1.67
N ASN A 63 4.73 5.08 1.53
CA ASN A 63 4.82 3.67 1.14
C ASN A 63 4.02 3.36 -0.12
N ASP A 64 2.72 3.59 -0.13
CA ASP A 64 1.86 3.27 -1.27
C ASP A 64 0.95 4.45 -1.63
N ILE A 65 0.46 4.49 -2.90
CA ILE A 65 -0.25 5.64 -3.46
C ILE A 65 -1.34 5.20 -4.44
N VAL A 66 -2.52 5.83 -4.35
CA VAL A 66 -3.60 5.65 -5.33
C VAL A 66 -4.20 6.99 -5.71
N PHE A 67 -4.42 7.20 -7.00
CA PHE A 67 -5.05 8.41 -7.54
C PHE A 67 -6.57 8.27 -7.58
N ASP A 68 -7.28 9.34 -7.24
CA ASP A 68 -8.71 9.44 -7.49
C ASP A 68 -9.02 10.04 -8.89
N HIS A 69 -10.28 10.06 -9.25
CA HIS A 69 -10.76 10.54 -10.56
C HIS A 69 -10.49 12.03 -10.83
N THR A 70 -10.20 12.81 -9.79
CA THR A 70 -9.88 14.25 -9.93
C THR A 70 -8.40 14.51 -10.18
N GLY A 71 -7.55 13.48 -10.05
CA GLY A 71 -6.10 13.60 -10.13
C GLY A 71 -5.43 13.92 -8.79
N GLY A 72 -6.18 13.99 -7.71
CA GLY A 72 -5.64 13.96 -6.36
C GLY A 72 -5.20 12.55 -6.00
N CYS A 73 -4.38 12.41 -4.98
CA CYS A 73 -3.92 11.09 -4.56
C CYS A 73 -3.97 10.89 -3.05
N TRP A 74 -4.36 9.68 -2.67
CA TRP A 74 -4.24 9.14 -1.34
C TRP A 74 -2.93 8.39 -1.24
N PHE A 75 -2.20 8.56 -0.15
CA PHE A 75 -0.99 7.80 0.10
C PHE A 75 -0.83 7.49 1.58
N THR A 76 -0.15 6.39 1.86
CA THR A 76 0.22 6.00 3.22
C THR A 76 1.59 6.57 3.56
N ASP A 77 1.73 7.06 4.77
CA ASP A 77 2.99 7.39 5.41
C ASP A 77 3.17 6.41 6.57
N LEU A 78 3.96 5.35 6.32
CA LEU A 78 4.07 4.18 7.19
C LEU A 78 4.63 4.52 8.56
N GLY A 79 5.47 5.56 8.64
CA GLY A 79 6.31 5.79 9.79
C GLY A 79 7.55 4.90 9.77
N HIS A 80 8.13 4.62 10.92
CA HIS A 80 9.28 3.75 11.06
C HIS A 80 9.11 2.76 12.21
N ILE A 81 9.72 1.59 12.05
CA ILE A 81 9.86 0.58 13.09
C ILE A 81 11.29 0.67 13.59
N GLY A 82 11.46 1.05 14.85
CA GLY A 82 12.73 1.02 15.57
C GLY A 82 12.85 -0.24 16.42
N GLU A 83 13.95 -0.38 17.14
CA GLU A 83 14.21 -1.55 18.01
C GLU A 83 13.15 -1.64 19.12
N ASP A 84 12.86 -0.52 19.79
CA ASP A 84 11.95 -0.43 20.93
C ASP A 84 10.72 0.46 20.67
N SER A 85 10.45 0.83 19.43
CA SER A 85 9.40 1.81 19.13
C SER A 85 8.78 1.59 17.74
N ILE A 86 7.51 1.94 17.61
CA ILE A 86 6.83 2.09 16.33
C ILE A 86 6.33 3.53 16.23
N GLU A 87 6.84 4.27 15.24
CA GLU A 87 6.28 5.56 14.89
C GLU A 87 4.88 5.36 14.30
N ARG A 88 3.88 6.10 14.79
CA ARG A 88 2.53 6.01 14.26
C ARG A 88 2.47 6.61 12.86
N GLY A 89 1.99 5.80 11.93
CA GLY A 89 1.75 6.23 10.57
C GLY A 89 0.41 6.92 10.37
N ARG A 90 0.13 7.29 9.14
CA ARG A 90 -1.06 8.03 8.73
C ARG A 90 -1.44 7.79 7.27
N ILE A 91 -2.66 8.15 6.91
CA ILE A 91 -3.06 8.32 5.51
C ILE A 91 -3.10 9.81 5.22
N CYS A 92 -2.50 10.20 4.11
CA CYS A 92 -2.48 11.57 3.60
C CYS A 92 -3.24 11.68 2.28
N TYR A 93 -3.70 12.89 1.98
CA TYR A 93 -4.25 13.24 0.67
C TYR A 93 -3.56 14.46 0.11
N ALA A 94 -3.04 14.36 -1.10
CA ALA A 94 -2.53 15.47 -1.90
C ALA A 94 -3.57 15.84 -2.96
N PRO A 95 -4.05 17.11 -3.00
CA PRO A 95 -5.02 17.52 -3.99
C PRO A 95 -4.40 17.60 -5.38
N ALA A 96 -5.22 17.45 -6.43
CA ALA A 96 -4.80 17.66 -7.80
C ALA A 96 -4.17 19.07 -7.98
N GLY A 97 -3.18 19.18 -8.88
CA GLY A 97 -2.51 20.46 -9.15
C GLY A 97 -1.41 20.85 -8.16
N GLY A 98 -0.96 19.94 -7.28
CA GLY A 98 0.26 20.12 -6.50
C GLY A 98 0.09 20.87 -5.16
N GLY A 99 -1.12 20.91 -4.60
CA GLY A 99 -1.36 21.49 -3.27
C GLY A 99 -0.70 20.66 -2.16
N THR A 100 -0.40 21.31 -1.01
CA THR A 100 0.23 20.65 0.14
C THR A 100 -0.65 19.52 0.69
N PRO A 101 -0.12 18.31 0.87
CA PRO A 101 -0.87 17.19 1.43
C PRO A 101 -1.43 17.50 2.83
N ARG A 102 -2.57 16.93 3.14
CA ARG A 102 -3.15 16.94 4.49
C ARG A 102 -3.24 15.53 5.05
N VAL A 103 -3.17 15.41 6.36
CA VAL A 103 -3.44 14.15 7.06
C VAL A 103 -4.94 13.91 7.05
N ALA A 104 -5.37 12.78 6.53
CA ALA A 104 -6.78 12.37 6.46
C ALA A 104 -7.13 11.37 7.58
N VAL A 105 -6.21 10.46 7.91
CA VAL A 105 -6.39 9.47 8.99
C VAL A 105 -5.13 9.39 9.83
N GLN A 106 -5.30 9.47 11.15
CA GLN A 106 -4.31 9.06 12.15
C GLN A 106 -5.01 8.80 13.50
N PRO A 107 -4.46 7.93 14.39
CA PRO A 107 -3.24 7.16 14.18
C PRO A 107 -3.49 5.89 13.36
N MET A 108 -2.46 5.42 12.67
CA MET A 108 -2.39 4.07 12.13
C MET A 108 -1.09 3.39 12.56
N LEU A 109 -1.08 2.05 12.58
CA LEU A 109 0.11 1.26 12.87
C LEU A 109 0.69 0.72 11.57
N THR A 110 1.79 1.34 11.12
CA THR A 110 2.50 0.93 9.89
C THR A 110 1.56 0.78 8.67
N PRO A 111 0.79 1.83 8.29
CA PRO A 111 -0.07 1.75 7.11
C PRO A 111 0.78 1.56 5.86
N ASN A 112 0.37 0.60 5.01
CA ASN A 112 1.11 0.17 3.83
C ASN A 112 0.21 0.27 2.59
N GLY A 113 -0.24 -0.84 2.01
CA GLY A 113 -1.08 -0.83 0.82
C GLY A 113 -2.32 0.05 0.94
N ILE A 114 -2.64 0.77 -0.12
CA ILE A 114 -3.80 1.65 -0.21
C ILE A 114 -4.48 1.53 -1.58
N GLY A 115 -5.81 1.56 -1.61
CA GLY A 115 -6.57 1.44 -2.86
C GLY A 115 -7.98 1.96 -2.73
N LEU A 116 -8.61 2.28 -3.85
CA LEU A 116 -10.01 2.72 -3.93
C LEU A 116 -10.90 1.58 -4.44
N SER A 117 -12.14 1.54 -3.95
CA SER A 117 -13.19 0.71 -4.54
C SER A 117 -13.51 1.14 -5.98
N PRO A 118 -14.12 0.27 -6.81
CA PRO A 118 -14.43 0.59 -8.21
C PRO A 118 -15.29 1.85 -8.39
N ASP A 119 -16.16 2.14 -7.44
CA ASP A 119 -16.99 3.35 -7.43
C ASP A 119 -16.33 4.56 -6.75
N GLY A 120 -15.10 4.41 -6.24
CA GLY A 120 -14.34 5.45 -5.56
C GLY A 120 -14.90 5.87 -4.20
N ARG A 121 -15.90 5.15 -3.66
CA ARG A 121 -16.58 5.52 -2.40
C ARG A 121 -15.98 4.90 -1.17
N THR A 122 -15.09 3.94 -1.31
CA THR A 122 -14.38 3.32 -0.19
C THR A 122 -12.89 3.37 -0.44
N LEU A 123 -12.16 3.90 0.54
CA LEU A 123 -10.70 3.83 0.59
C LEU A 123 -10.33 2.64 1.47
N TYR A 124 -9.55 1.73 0.92
CA TYR A 124 -8.98 0.59 1.63
C TYR A 124 -7.54 0.90 2.02
N ALA A 125 -7.14 0.51 3.23
CA ALA A 125 -5.74 0.55 3.64
C ALA A 125 -5.43 -0.62 4.57
N VAL A 126 -4.22 -1.16 4.46
CA VAL A 126 -3.73 -2.21 5.34
C VAL A 126 -2.73 -1.67 6.35
N GLU A 127 -2.67 -2.30 7.52
CA GLU A 127 -1.62 -2.14 8.51
C GLU A 127 -0.71 -3.37 8.48
N THR A 128 0.59 -3.15 8.36
CA THR A 128 1.57 -4.23 8.21
C THR A 128 1.64 -5.11 9.45
N VAL A 129 2.05 -4.54 10.58
CA VAL A 129 2.36 -5.34 11.77
C VAL A 129 1.15 -5.93 12.46
N THR A 130 -0.04 -5.40 12.22
CA THR A 130 -1.29 -5.92 12.79
C THR A 130 -2.04 -6.84 11.83
N ALA A 131 -1.58 -6.95 10.57
CA ALA A 131 -2.22 -7.69 9.48
C ALA A 131 -3.72 -7.41 9.38
N ARG A 132 -4.10 -6.12 9.37
CA ARG A 132 -5.48 -5.64 9.33
C ARG A 132 -5.76 -4.87 8.05
N LEU A 133 -6.94 -5.13 7.47
CA LEU A 133 -7.51 -4.34 6.38
C LEU A 133 -8.58 -3.42 6.95
N TRP A 134 -8.44 -2.13 6.69
CA TRP A 134 -9.37 -1.08 7.10
C TRP A 134 -10.09 -0.50 5.88
N ALA A 135 -11.34 -0.11 6.07
CA ALA A 135 -12.16 0.59 5.10
C ALA A 135 -12.63 1.94 5.65
N PHE A 136 -12.56 2.97 4.81
CA PHE A 136 -12.97 4.35 5.14
C PHE A 136 -13.93 4.83 4.06
N ASP A 137 -15.07 5.37 4.45
CA ASP A 137 -16.04 5.91 3.50
C ASP A 137 -15.56 7.27 2.97
N VAL A 138 -15.48 7.40 1.64
CA VAL A 138 -15.07 8.63 0.95
C VAL A 138 -16.28 9.53 0.77
N ALA A 139 -16.30 10.67 1.46
CA ALA A 139 -17.37 11.66 1.37
C ALA A 139 -17.19 12.59 0.15
N ALA A 140 -15.94 12.95 -0.16
CA ALA A 140 -15.54 13.74 -1.33
C ALA A 140 -14.05 13.49 -1.61
N PRO A 141 -13.50 13.94 -2.75
CA PRO A 141 -12.06 13.89 -3.02
C PRO A 141 -11.25 14.47 -1.86
N GLY A 142 -10.44 13.61 -1.23
CA GLY A 142 -9.65 13.94 -0.05
C GLY A 142 -10.44 14.01 1.26
N GLU A 143 -11.72 13.74 1.33
CA GLU A 143 -12.53 13.78 2.55
C GLU A 143 -13.10 12.41 2.90
N LEU A 144 -12.90 12.01 4.16
CA LEU A 144 -13.40 10.75 4.70
C LEU A 144 -14.47 11.00 5.76
N ALA A 145 -15.55 10.22 5.72
CA ALA A 145 -16.54 10.15 6.79
C ALA A 145 -16.00 9.25 7.90
N LEU A 146 -15.22 9.82 8.82
CA LEU A 146 -14.57 9.08 9.89
C LEU A 146 -15.53 8.80 11.05
N ARG A 147 -15.40 7.62 11.64
CA ARG A 147 -16.12 7.25 12.85
C ARG A 147 -15.62 8.08 14.05
N GLN A 148 -16.53 8.46 14.91
CA GLN A 148 -16.19 9.10 16.19
C GLN A 148 -15.68 8.04 17.17
N VAL A 149 -14.38 8.03 17.41
CA VAL A 149 -13.71 7.09 18.30
C VAL A 149 -12.69 7.84 19.18
N PRO A 150 -12.26 7.27 20.33
CA PRO A 150 -11.17 7.85 21.10
C PRO A 150 -9.91 8.07 20.25
N PRO A 151 -9.11 9.13 20.52
CA PRO A 151 -7.98 9.52 19.65
C PRO A 151 -6.89 8.47 19.45
N ALA A 152 -6.84 7.44 20.30
CA ALA A 152 -5.88 6.35 20.18
C ALA A 152 -6.34 5.20 19.27
N ILE A 153 -7.61 5.23 18.81
CA ILE A 153 -8.24 4.16 18.04
C ILE A 153 -8.33 4.59 16.56
N ASN A 154 -8.07 3.65 15.67
CA ASN A 154 -8.25 3.85 14.23
C ASN A 154 -9.74 4.14 13.93
N PRO A 155 -10.07 5.27 13.26
CA PRO A 155 -11.45 5.65 13.00
C PRO A 155 -12.10 4.89 11.83
N GLY A 156 -11.35 4.03 11.11
CA GLY A 156 -11.86 3.21 10.04
C GLY A 156 -12.75 2.06 10.51
N ARG A 157 -13.44 1.43 9.60
CA ARG A 157 -14.12 0.16 9.81
C ARG A 157 -13.13 -0.98 9.57
N LEU A 158 -12.89 -1.80 10.59
CA LEU A 158 -12.10 -3.02 10.41
C LEU A 158 -12.86 -3.96 9.47
N LEU A 159 -12.27 -4.25 8.32
CA LEU A 159 -12.88 -5.10 7.31
C LEU A 159 -12.42 -6.55 7.47
N TYR A 160 -11.10 -6.74 7.66
CA TYR A 160 -10.52 -8.06 7.83
C TYR A 160 -9.29 -8.00 8.75
N ALA A 161 -9.06 -9.05 9.48
CA ALA A 161 -7.82 -9.28 10.23
C ALA A 161 -7.35 -10.71 9.97
N ALA A 162 -6.08 -10.85 9.64
CA ALA A 162 -5.51 -12.17 9.42
C ALA A 162 -5.50 -12.99 10.72
N PRO A 163 -5.82 -14.29 10.65
CA PRO A 163 -5.95 -15.13 11.83
C PRO A 163 -4.62 -15.63 12.41
N HIS A 164 -3.48 -15.37 11.77
CA HIS A 164 -2.17 -15.98 12.09
C HIS A 164 -1.04 -14.96 12.02
N ASP A 165 0.17 -15.42 12.35
CA ASP A 165 1.40 -14.63 12.36
C ASP A 165 1.88 -14.31 10.94
N CYS A 166 1.27 -13.30 10.34
CA CYS A 166 1.66 -12.73 9.07
C CYS A 166 1.62 -11.22 9.13
N MET A 167 2.15 -10.58 8.09
CA MET A 167 2.08 -9.14 7.88
C MET A 167 1.41 -8.86 6.54
N PHE A 168 0.66 -7.77 6.47
CA PHE A 168 0.15 -7.25 5.21
C PHE A 168 1.10 -6.20 4.65
N ASP A 169 1.30 -6.24 3.32
CA ASP A 169 2.12 -5.27 2.60
C ASP A 169 1.24 -4.46 1.64
N SER A 170 1.60 -4.26 0.41
CA SER A 170 0.79 -3.51 -0.55
C SER A 170 -0.46 -4.27 -0.99
N LEU A 171 -1.38 -3.59 -1.65
CA LEU A 171 -2.62 -4.17 -2.14
C LEU A 171 -2.99 -3.67 -3.54
N ALA A 172 -3.83 -4.43 -4.23
CA ALA A 172 -4.56 -3.98 -5.42
C ALA A 172 -6.04 -4.38 -5.31
N VAL A 173 -6.90 -3.70 -6.07
CA VAL A 173 -8.35 -3.97 -6.07
C VAL A 173 -8.73 -4.63 -7.40
N GLU A 174 -9.59 -5.65 -7.35
CA GLU A 174 -10.20 -6.26 -8.53
C GLU A 174 -11.38 -5.40 -9.04
N ALA A 175 -11.72 -5.52 -10.31
CA ALA A 175 -12.85 -4.81 -10.91
C ALA A 175 -14.20 -5.12 -10.21
N GLY A 176 -14.31 -6.30 -9.61
CA GLY A 176 -15.45 -6.70 -8.79
C GLY A 176 -15.44 -6.15 -7.35
N GLY A 177 -14.39 -5.42 -6.95
CA GLY A 177 -14.25 -4.80 -5.65
C GLY A 177 -13.51 -5.63 -4.60
N ASN A 178 -13.08 -6.86 -4.88
CA ASN A 178 -12.25 -7.61 -3.95
C ASN A 178 -10.88 -6.95 -3.78
N VAL A 179 -10.35 -6.99 -2.57
CA VAL A 179 -9.04 -6.45 -2.20
C VAL A 179 -8.03 -7.59 -2.17
N CYS A 180 -7.02 -7.53 -3.04
CA CYS A 180 -5.93 -8.48 -3.14
C CYS A 180 -4.73 -7.95 -2.35
N ILE A 181 -4.39 -8.58 -1.25
CA ILE A 181 -3.41 -8.10 -0.28
C ILE A 181 -2.16 -8.97 -0.37
N ALA A 182 -1.02 -8.36 -0.66
CA ALA A 182 0.26 -9.02 -0.56
C ALA A 182 0.55 -9.37 0.90
N THR A 183 0.81 -10.66 1.15
CA THR A 183 0.94 -11.22 2.49
C THR A 183 2.34 -11.78 2.69
N ILE A 184 3.07 -11.19 3.62
CA ILE A 184 4.34 -11.70 4.14
C ILE A 184 3.99 -12.71 5.23
N GLY A 185 4.38 -13.97 5.04
CA GLY A 185 3.89 -15.03 5.91
C GLY A 185 4.83 -16.21 6.07
N VAL A 186 4.31 -17.28 6.62
CA VAL A 186 5.06 -18.52 6.85
C VAL A 186 5.25 -19.27 5.54
N ALA A 187 6.50 -19.64 5.22
CA ALA A 187 6.79 -20.42 4.02
C ALA A 187 6.16 -21.81 4.09
N GLY A 188 5.57 -22.27 2.98
CA GLY A 188 4.94 -23.58 2.88
C GLY A 188 3.53 -23.69 3.46
N GLN A 189 3.04 -22.65 4.15
CA GLN A 189 1.66 -22.62 4.61
C GLN A 189 0.76 -22.13 3.49
N THR A 190 -0.22 -22.95 3.09
CA THR A 190 -1.14 -22.66 1.96
C THR A 190 -2.49 -22.08 2.39
N THR A 191 -2.65 -21.82 3.68
CA THR A 191 -3.85 -21.22 4.29
C THR A 191 -3.61 -19.75 4.64
N PRO A 192 -4.64 -18.97 4.99
CA PRO A 192 -4.48 -17.61 5.47
C PRO A 192 -3.41 -17.51 6.58
N GLY A 193 -2.51 -16.51 6.46
CA GLY A 193 -1.30 -16.39 7.27
C GLY A 193 -0.03 -16.99 6.64
N GLY A 194 -0.15 -17.79 5.57
CA GLY A 194 0.96 -18.16 4.69
C GLY A 194 1.38 -16.98 3.80
N ALA A 195 2.54 -17.15 3.15
CA ALA A 195 3.00 -16.18 2.16
C ALA A 195 2.16 -16.26 0.87
N GLY A 196 1.79 -15.12 0.30
CA GLY A 196 1.01 -15.09 -0.94
C GLY A 196 0.10 -13.87 -1.08
N ILE A 197 -1.05 -14.07 -1.71
CA ILE A 197 -2.07 -13.03 -1.86
C ILE A 197 -3.33 -13.46 -1.11
N THR A 198 -3.73 -12.66 -0.14
CA THR A 198 -4.99 -12.81 0.59
C THR A 198 -6.06 -11.97 -0.11
N VAL A 199 -7.13 -12.58 -0.60
CA VAL A 199 -8.22 -11.91 -1.31
C VAL A 199 -9.43 -11.78 -0.39
N VAL A 200 -9.86 -10.55 -0.15
CA VAL A 200 -10.96 -10.20 0.76
C VAL A 200 -12.06 -9.48 -0.02
N ALA A 201 -13.30 -9.92 0.16
CA ALA A 201 -14.46 -9.28 -0.45
C ALA A 201 -14.80 -7.93 0.21
N PRO A 202 -15.61 -7.06 -0.44
CA PRO A 202 -16.02 -5.76 0.13
C PRO A 202 -16.78 -5.84 1.46
N ASP A 203 -17.39 -6.98 1.77
CA ASP A 203 -18.08 -7.24 3.03
C ASP A 203 -17.15 -7.74 4.15
N GLY A 204 -15.87 -7.99 3.83
CA GLY A 204 -14.84 -8.47 4.76
C GLY A 204 -14.69 -10.00 4.78
N SER A 205 -15.47 -10.74 4.00
CA SER A 205 -15.30 -12.18 3.91
C SER A 205 -14.03 -12.55 3.13
N LEU A 206 -13.35 -13.60 3.59
CA LEU A 206 -12.22 -14.17 2.86
C LEU A 206 -12.74 -14.87 1.59
N VAL A 207 -12.25 -14.45 0.41
CA VAL A 207 -12.56 -15.09 -0.87
C VAL A 207 -11.64 -16.28 -1.11
N GLU A 208 -10.33 -16.03 -1.02
CA GLU A 208 -9.29 -17.05 -1.21
C GLU A 208 -7.94 -16.58 -0.67
N HIS A 209 -7.02 -17.52 -0.54
CA HIS A 209 -5.60 -17.24 -0.33
C HIS A 209 -4.78 -17.96 -1.40
N VAL A 210 -4.10 -17.19 -2.23
CA VAL A 210 -3.22 -17.71 -3.29
C VAL A 210 -1.81 -17.82 -2.73
N TYR A 211 -1.41 -19.06 -2.43
CA TYR A 211 -0.08 -19.35 -1.90
C TYR A 211 1.04 -19.02 -2.90
N LEU A 212 2.10 -18.42 -2.39
CA LEU A 212 3.34 -18.17 -3.12
C LEU A 212 4.54 -18.64 -2.30
N PRO A 213 5.58 -19.19 -2.92
CA PRO A 213 6.66 -19.85 -2.19
C PRO A 213 7.62 -18.90 -1.48
N ASP A 214 7.70 -17.63 -1.92
CA ASP A 214 8.54 -16.62 -1.26
C ASP A 214 7.83 -16.07 -0.02
N ARG A 215 8.51 -16.09 1.12
CA ARG A 215 7.97 -15.59 2.39
C ARG A 215 7.63 -14.11 2.39
N ALA A 216 8.23 -13.31 1.52
CA ALA A 216 8.05 -11.87 1.44
C ALA A 216 7.40 -11.48 0.10
N THR A 217 6.13 -11.84 -0.04
CA THR A 217 5.27 -11.30 -1.11
C THR A 217 4.86 -9.88 -0.70
N THR A 218 5.32 -8.88 -1.45
CA THR A 218 5.28 -7.49 -0.99
C THR A 218 4.38 -6.57 -1.80
N ASN A 219 4.07 -6.89 -3.05
CA ASN A 219 3.16 -6.08 -3.83
C ASN A 219 2.44 -6.91 -4.89
N ILE A 220 1.29 -6.43 -5.35
CA ILE A 220 0.54 -6.94 -6.48
C ILE A 220 -0.03 -5.77 -7.28
N CYS A 221 0.01 -5.86 -8.60
CA CYS A 221 -0.75 -4.99 -9.49
C CYS A 221 -1.29 -5.79 -10.69
N PHE A 222 -2.25 -5.22 -11.39
CA PHE A 222 -2.87 -5.86 -12.54
C PHE A 222 -2.50 -5.15 -13.83
N GLY A 223 -2.27 -5.93 -14.88
CA GLY A 223 -1.94 -5.44 -16.21
C GLY A 223 -2.37 -6.40 -17.30
N GLY A 224 -1.85 -6.16 -18.51
CA GLY A 224 -2.33 -6.82 -19.71
C GLY A 224 -3.61 -6.16 -20.28
N PRO A 225 -4.02 -6.52 -21.49
CA PRO A 225 -5.12 -5.85 -22.18
C PRO A 225 -6.49 -6.04 -21.51
N ASP A 226 -6.64 -7.09 -20.72
CA ASP A 226 -7.86 -7.45 -19.99
C ASP A 226 -7.71 -7.32 -18.46
N LEU A 227 -6.57 -6.80 -17.98
CA LEU A 227 -6.21 -6.68 -16.56
C LEU A 227 -6.24 -8.01 -15.81
N ARG A 228 -6.02 -9.13 -16.51
CA ARG A 228 -5.98 -10.49 -15.93
C ARG A 228 -4.58 -11.05 -15.77
N THR A 229 -3.56 -10.22 -15.89
CA THR A 229 -2.19 -10.58 -15.51
C THR A 229 -1.86 -9.89 -14.18
N ALA A 230 -1.66 -10.69 -13.13
CA ALA A 230 -1.16 -10.18 -11.88
C ALA A 230 0.38 -10.13 -11.91
N PHE A 231 0.95 -8.96 -11.64
CA PHE A 231 2.37 -8.77 -11.43
C PHE A 231 2.62 -8.70 -9.92
N ILE A 232 3.45 -9.61 -9.41
CA ILE A 232 3.65 -9.80 -7.97
C ILE A 232 5.13 -9.74 -7.66
N THR A 233 5.49 -8.90 -6.68
CA THR A 233 6.87 -8.79 -6.19
C THR A 233 7.12 -9.76 -5.05
N GLN A 234 8.26 -10.46 -5.15
CA GLN A 234 8.78 -11.38 -4.12
C GLN A 234 10.14 -10.86 -3.68
N SER A 235 10.15 -10.10 -2.58
CA SER A 235 11.32 -9.30 -2.22
C SER A 235 12.47 -10.14 -1.65
N ARG A 236 12.19 -11.28 -1.04
CA ARG A 236 13.23 -12.12 -0.45
C ARG A 236 14.10 -12.83 -1.51
N THR A 237 13.49 -13.22 -2.61
CA THR A 237 14.20 -13.86 -3.75
C THR A 237 14.48 -12.88 -4.89
N GLY A 238 14.09 -11.61 -4.78
CA GLY A 238 14.29 -10.58 -5.79
C GLY A 238 13.58 -10.88 -7.11
N ARG A 239 12.36 -11.45 -7.06
CA ARG A 239 11.61 -11.84 -8.26
C ARG A 239 10.41 -10.93 -8.48
N LEU A 240 10.09 -10.73 -9.76
CA LEU A 240 8.82 -10.22 -10.24
C LEU A 240 8.13 -11.35 -10.99
N LEU A 241 6.96 -11.76 -10.52
CA LEU A 241 6.13 -12.76 -11.18
C LEU A 241 5.09 -12.09 -12.06
N ALA A 242 4.78 -12.70 -13.20
CA ALA A 242 3.62 -12.38 -14.02
C ALA A 242 2.79 -13.66 -14.14
N VAL A 243 1.60 -13.67 -13.57
CA VAL A 243 0.74 -14.86 -13.48
C VAL A 243 -0.66 -14.55 -13.99
N PRO A 244 -1.34 -15.51 -14.65
CA PRO A 244 -2.75 -15.37 -14.98
C PRO A 244 -3.57 -15.21 -13.69
N TRP A 245 -4.52 -14.26 -13.70
CA TRP A 245 -5.43 -14.02 -12.58
C TRP A 245 -6.87 -14.29 -12.98
N ALA A 246 -7.62 -14.97 -12.13
CA ALA A 246 -8.96 -15.45 -12.47
C ALA A 246 -9.98 -14.33 -12.71
N ARG A 247 -9.82 -13.21 -12.03
CA ARG A 247 -10.71 -12.04 -12.09
C ARG A 247 -9.93 -10.82 -12.61
N PRO A 248 -10.56 -9.93 -13.39
CA PRO A 248 -9.84 -8.73 -13.84
C PRO A 248 -9.53 -7.80 -12.68
N GLY A 249 -8.38 -7.17 -12.71
CA GLY A 249 -8.04 -6.06 -11.84
C GLY A 249 -8.86 -4.81 -12.15
N LEU A 250 -8.92 -3.89 -11.20
CA LEU A 250 -9.53 -2.59 -11.39
C LEU A 250 -8.64 -1.71 -12.28
N ALA A 251 -9.21 -1.15 -13.32
CA ALA A 251 -8.54 -0.12 -14.12
C ALA A 251 -8.33 1.13 -13.28
N LEU A 252 -7.07 1.50 -13.05
CA LEU A 252 -6.73 2.72 -12.31
C LEU A 252 -7.03 3.95 -13.16
N HIS A 253 -7.42 5.07 -12.54
CA HIS A 253 -7.83 6.29 -13.23
C HIS A 253 -6.78 6.82 -14.22
N PHE A 254 -5.50 6.62 -13.93
CA PHE A 254 -4.39 7.10 -14.76
C PHE A 254 -3.37 6.00 -15.08
N GLY A 255 -3.72 4.75 -14.83
CA GLY A 255 -2.86 3.57 -14.93
C GLY A 255 -2.91 2.87 -16.28
N GLY A 256 -2.94 3.55 -17.37
CA GLY A 256 -2.87 2.89 -18.66
C GLY A 256 -2.95 3.87 -19.80
N GLY A 257 -1.92 3.86 -20.65
CA GLY A 257 -2.02 4.48 -21.95
C GLY A 257 -3.18 3.86 -22.72
N ARG A 258 -4.04 4.69 -23.28
CA ARG A 258 -5.00 4.34 -24.30
C ARG A 258 -4.25 4.02 -25.58
#